data_cd24b28ccf6a3d484eb12366c9f9f743
#
_entry.id   cd24b28ccf6a3d484eb12366c9f9f743
#
_cell.length_a   1.000
_cell.length_b   1.000
_cell.length_c   1.000
_cell.angle_alpha   90.00
_cell.angle_beta   90.00
_cell.angle_gamma   90.00
#
_symmetry.space_group_name_H-M   'P 1'
#
loop_
_entity.id
_entity.type
_entity.pdbx_description
1 polymer ?
#
loop_
_entity_poly.entity_id
_entity_poly.type
_entity_poly.pdbx_seq_one_letter_code
_entity_poly.pdbx_strand_id
1 'polypeptide(L)'
;MSLPVEDVRDYPRPPALEPAGARVVVRLGGAVAAESDRALRVLETHHAPTYYLPPEDVAAELIPCPGLTFCEWKGRAEYFDVRAGAGRARRAAWRYPRPSPRFRALANHLSFYAGEMDACEVGGVRVLPQPGDFYGGWLTPNLVGTVKGGPGTEGW
;
A
#
# COMPACT_ATOMS: atom_id res chain seq x y z
N MET A 1 12.00 -16.54 5.49
CA MET A 1 12.64 -15.96 4.29
C MET A 1 12.88 -14.49 4.54
N SER A 2 14.09 -14.03 4.31
CA SER A 2 14.42 -12.61 4.47
C SER A 2 14.21 -11.87 3.15
N LEU A 3 13.80 -10.61 3.25
CA LEU A 3 13.68 -9.74 2.09
C LEU A 3 15.07 -9.14 1.77
N PRO A 4 15.42 -8.96 0.48
CA PRO A 4 16.69 -8.35 0.13
C PRO A 4 16.74 -6.89 0.57
N VAL A 5 17.94 -6.41 0.91
CA VAL A 5 18.13 -5.00 1.28
C VAL A 5 17.84 -4.10 0.08
N GLU A 6 17.06 -3.03 0.32
CA GLU A 6 16.73 -2.03 -0.69
C GLU A 6 16.92 -0.63 -0.11
N ASP A 7 17.46 0.28 -0.93
CA ASP A 7 17.65 1.66 -0.54
C ASP A 7 16.59 2.53 -1.23
N VAL A 8 15.75 3.18 -0.43
CA VAL A 8 14.65 4.00 -0.98
C VAL A 8 15.15 5.19 -1.78
N ARG A 9 16.41 5.60 -1.60
CA ARG A 9 17.02 6.67 -2.39
C ARG A 9 17.27 6.24 -3.85
N ASP A 10 17.37 4.94 -4.09
CA ASP A 10 17.61 4.37 -5.41
C ASP A 10 16.33 4.10 -6.18
N TYR A 11 15.17 4.26 -5.55
CA TYR A 11 13.89 4.09 -6.22
C TYR A 11 13.69 5.19 -7.27
N PRO A 12 13.02 4.88 -8.39
CA PRO A 12 12.94 5.82 -9.52
C PRO A 12 11.89 6.91 -9.33
N ARG A 13 12.04 7.97 -10.13
CA ARG A 13 11.02 8.98 -10.36
C ARG A 13 11.02 9.30 -11.86
N PRO A 14 9.92 9.14 -12.62
CA PRO A 14 8.57 8.72 -12.15
C PRO A 14 8.60 7.33 -11.49
N PRO A 15 7.61 7.05 -10.63
CA PRO A 15 7.56 5.78 -9.90
C PRO A 15 7.52 4.57 -10.83
N ALA A 16 8.11 3.46 -10.38
CA ALA A 16 8.08 2.19 -11.11
C ALA A 16 7.03 1.26 -10.52
N LEU A 17 6.43 0.44 -11.36
CA LEU A 17 5.47 -0.59 -11.00
C LEU A 17 6.09 -1.95 -11.29
N GLU A 18 6.05 -2.86 -10.31
CA GLU A 18 6.57 -4.22 -10.47
C GLU A 18 5.79 -5.22 -9.61
N PRO A 19 5.91 -6.53 -9.88
CA PRO A 19 5.37 -7.53 -8.96
C PRO A 19 6.04 -7.41 -7.60
N ALA A 20 5.25 -7.67 -6.54
CA ALA A 20 5.78 -7.62 -5.17
C ALA A 20 6.83 -8.69 -4.90
N GLY A 21 6.73 -9.85 -5.59
CA GLY A 21 7.68 -10.94 -5.45
C GLY A 21 7.60 -11.68 -4.13
N ALA A 22 6.54 -11.45 -3.35
CA ALA A 22 6.34 -12.07 -2.05
C ALA A 22 4.85 -12.11 -1.73
N ARG A 23 4.45 -13.03 -0.85
CA ARG A 23 3.06 -13.13 -0.40
C ARG A 23 2.72 -11.94 0.49
N VAL A 24 1.58 -11.31 0.23
CA VAL A 24 1.09 -10.16 0.99
C VAL A 24 -0.18 -10.59 1.74
N VAL A 25 -0.23 -10.28 3.05
CA VAL A 25 -1.37 -10.61 3.91
C VAL A 25 -1.78 -9.36 4.68
N VAL A 26 -3.09 -9.09 4.70
CA VAL A 26 -3.69 -7.98 5.47
C VAL A 26 -4.70 -8.57 6.45
N ARG A 27 -4.56 -8.23 7.74
CA ARG A 27 -5.43 -8.77 8.79
C ARG A 27 -6.18 -7.65 9.49
N LEU A 28 -7.46 -7.89 9.77
CA LEU A 28 -8.32 -6.96 10.49
C LEU A 28 -9.40 -7.73 11.23
N GLY A 29 -9.66 -7.37 12.50
CA GLY A 29 -10.75 -7.93 13.28
C GLY A 29 -10.66 -9.42 13.54
N GLY A 30 -9.46 -9.97 13.57
CA GLY A 30 -9.22 -11.39 13.76
C GLY A 30 -9.37 -12.22 12.49
N ALA A 31 -9.58 -11.57 11.33
CA ALA A 31 -9.76 -12.25 10.05
C ALA A 31 -8.70 -11.79 9.04
N VAL A 32 -8.52 -12.60 7.99
CA VAL A 32 -7.69 -12.20 6.84
C VAL A 32 -8.55 -11.31 5.94
N ALA A 33 -8.22 -10.04 5.87
CA ALA A 33 -8.93 -9.07 5.02
C ALA A 33 -8.53 -9.22 3.55
N ALA A 34 -7.29 -9.56 3.29
CA ALA A 34 -6.77 -9.77 1.93
C ALA A 34 -5.51 -10.63 1.99
N GLU A 35 -5.30 -11.44 0.95
CA GLU A 35 -4.12 -12.28 0.87
C GLU A 35 -3.84 -12.58 -0.60
N SER A 36 -2.61 -12.35 -1.06
CA SER A 36 -2.30 -12.51 -2.47
C SER A 36 -0.84 -12.88 -2.70
N ASP A 37 -0.63 -13.78 -3.68
CA ASP A 37 0.69 -14.06 -4.25
C ASP A 37 0.93 -13.25 -5.53
N ARG A 38 -0.03 -12.41 -5.93
CA ARG A 38 -0.03 -11.64 -7.17
C ARG A 38 -0.07 -10.15 -6.93
N ALA A 39 0.33 -9.70 -5.74
CA ALA A 39 0.36 -8.27 -5.43
C ALA A 39 1.39 -7.56 -6.31
N LEU A 40 1.11 -6.29 -6.59
CA LEU A 40 2.02 -5.37 -7.26
C LEU A 40 2.54 -4.37 -6.24
N ARG A 41 3.69 -3.76 -6.53
CA ARG A 41 4.18 -2.66 -5.70
C ARG A 41 4.66 -1.51 -6.56
N VAL A 42 4.50 -0.31 -6.02
CA VAL A 42 4.97 0.93 -6.64
C VAL A 42 6.16 1.43 -5.85
N LEU A 43 7.25 1.73 -6.56
CA LEU A 43 8.48 2.21 -5.98
C LEU A 43 8.73 3.65 -6.42
N GLU A 44 8.89 4.53 -5.46
CA GLU A 44 9.18 5.95 -5.70
C GLU A 44 10.27 6.42 -4.76
N THR A 45 11.18 7.26 -5.26
CA THR A 45 12.30 7.82 -4.48
C THR A 45 11.81 8.39 -3.15
N HIS A 46 12.47 8.02 -2.05
CA HIS A 46 12.18 8.47 -0.69
C HIS A 46 10.82 8.02 -0.15
N HIS A 47 10.22 6.97 -0.72
CA HIS A 47 9.01 6.36 -0.21
C HIS A 47 9.24 4.89 0.06
N ALA A 48 8.59 4.36 1.10
CA ALA A 48 8.47 2.91 1.23
C ALA A 48 7.58 2.38 0.11
N PRO A 49 7.76 1.12 -0.32
CA PRO A 49 6.91 0.56 -1.36
C PRO A 49 5.43 0.59 -0.98
N THR A 50 4.57 0.94 -1.92
CA THR A 50 3.12 0.85 -1.76
C THR A 50 2.64 -0.41 -2.46
N TYR A 51 1.88 -1.25 -1.74
CA TYR A 51 1.44 -2.56 -2.24
C TYR A 51 -0.02 -2.52 -2.67
N TYR A 52 -0.30 -3.18 -3.79
CA TYR A 52 -1.63 -3.22 -4.40
C TYR A 52 -2.02 -4.67 -4.63
N LEU A 53 -3.17 -5.07 -4.10
CA LEU A 53 -3.67 -6.43 -4.19
C LEU A 53 -4.80 -6.54 -5.20
N PRO A 54 -4.83 -7.60 -6.03
CA PRO A 54 -5.95 -7.80 -6.95
C PRO A 54 -7.28 -7.84 -6.21
N PRO A 55 -8.36 -7.24 -6.76
CA PRO A 55 -9.63 -7.22 -6.07
C PRO A 55 -10.19 -8.60 -5.74
N GLU A 56 -9.93 -9.61 -6.56
CA GLU A 56 -10.36 -10.99 -6.31
C GLU A 56 -9.66 -11.64 -5.11
N ASP A 57 -8.55 -11.06 -4.64
CA ASP A 57 -7.83 -11.58 -3.46
C ASP A 57 -8.19 -10.81 -2.19
N VAL A 58 -9.15 -9.89 -2.25
CA VAL A 58 -9.63 -9.12 -1.09
C VAL A 58 -10.92 -9.77 -0.59
N ALA A 59 -10.87 -10.32 0.62
CA ALA A 59 -12.02 -10.97 1.25
C ALA A 59 -12.86 -9.99 2.08
N ALA A 60 -12.28 -8.87 2.50
CA ALA A 60 -12.97 -7.87 3.31
C ALA A 60 -14.12 -7.21 2.55
N GLU A 61 -15.10 -6.72 3.31
CA GLU A 61 -16.13 -5.84 2.76
C GLU A 61 -15.55 -4.44 2.60
N LEU A 62 -15.70 -3.86 1.41
CA LEU A 62 -15.25 -2.50 1.12
C LEU A 62 -16.46 -1.60 0.98
N ILE A 63 -16.52 -0.56 1.81
CA ILE A 63 -17.64 0.37 1.85
C ILE A 63 -17.16 1.71 1.31
N PRO A 64 -17.71 2.18 0.16
CA PRO A 64 -17.23 3.43 -0.45
C PRO A 64 -17.33 4.63 0.49
N CYS A 65 -16.29 5.45 0.50
CA CYS A 65 -16.26 6.71 1.22
C CYS A 65 -16.46 7.85 0.24
N PRO A 66 -17.13 8.95 0.66
CA PRO A 66 -17.19 10.14 -0.17
C PRO A 66 -15.81 10.81 -0.26
N GLY A 67 -15.60 11.54 -1.36
CA GLY A 67 -14.36 12.26 -1.57
C GLY A 67 -13.36 11.48 -2.42
N LEU A 68 -12.52 12.24 -3.11
CA LEU A 68 -11.52 11.71 -4.02
C LEU A 68 -10.22 12.46 -3.79
N THR A 69 -9.10 11.80 -4.08
CA THR A 69 -7.81 12.47 -4.19
C THR A 69 -7.23 12.20 -5.57
N PHE A 70 -6.22 12.98 -5.94
CA PHE A 70 -5.58 12.87 -7.24
C PHE A 70 -4.08 12.69 -7.06
N CYS A 71 -3.54 11.67 -7.73
CA CYS A 71 -2.10 11.44 -7.78
C CYS A 71 -1.61 11.82 -9.18
N GLU A 72 -0.57 12.67 -9.28
CA GLU A 72 -0.06 13.11 -10.57
C GLU A 72 0.45 11.95 -11.43
N TRP A 73 0.88 10.85 -10.80
CA TRP A 73 1.42 9.68 -11.50
C TRP A 73 0.35 8.64 -11.82
N LYS A 74 -0.64 8.43 -10.91
CA LYS A 74 -1.56 7.30 -10.98
C LYS A 74 -3.01 7.68 -11.29
N GLY A 75 -3.37 8.95 -11.09
CA GLY A 75 -4.72 9.41 -11.40
C GLY A 75 -5.59 9.59 -10.17
N ARG A 76 -6.91 9.44 -10.34
CA ARG A 76 -7.90 9.67 -9.29
C ARG A 76 -8.04 8.43 -8.40
N ALA A 77 -7.98 8.62 -7.09
CA ALA A 77 -8.16 7.55 -6.10
C ALA A 77 -9.56 7.58 -5.51
N GLU A 78 -10.14 6.42 -5.32
CA GLU A 78 -11.37 6.19 -4.56
C GLU A 78 -11.01 5.52 -3.24
N TYR A 79 -11.68 5.89 -2.15
CA TYR A 79 -11.40 5.38 -0.82
C TYR A 79 -12.54 4.54 -0.26
N PHE A 80 -12.19 3.64 0.67
CA PHE A 80 -13.13 2.69 1.26
C PHE A 80 -12.89 2.54 2.76
N ASP A 81 -13.99 2.40 3.52
CA ASP A 81 -13.91 1.75 4.83
C ASP A 81 -13.69 0.25 4.58
N VAL A 82 -12.99 -0.40 5.49
CA VAL A 82 -12.71 -1.84 5.42
C VAL A 82 -13.37 -2.52 6.59
N ARG A 83 -14.13 -3.59 6.32
CA ARG A 83 -14.76 -4.38 7.35
C ARG A 83 -14.39 -5.85 7.18
N ALA A 84 -13.83 -6.43 8.24
CA ALA A 84 -13.43 -7.83 8.24
C ALA A 84 -13.51 -8.37 9.67
N GLY A 85 -14.00 -9.59 9.85
CA GLY A 85 -14.17 -10.18 11.17
C GLY A 85 -14.99 -9.26 12.06
N ALA A 86 -14.47 -8.97 13.26
CA ALA A 86 -15.11 -8.06 14.22
C ALA A 86 -14.63 -6.61 14.06
N GLY A 87 -13.80 -6.31 13.05
CA GLY A 87 -13.15 -5.02 12.88
C GLY A 87 -13.76 -4.18 11.77
N ARG A 88 -13.65 -2.85 11.93
CA ARG A 88 -13.98 -1.88 10.90
C ARG A 88 -12.97 -0.75 10.98
N ALA A 89 -12.34 -0.44 9.84
CA ALA A 89 -11.39 0.66 9.73
C ALA A 89 -11.93 1.68 8.73
N ARG A 90 -11.94 2.95 9.13
CA ARG A 90 -12.49 4.03 8.33
C ARG A 90 -11.44 4.53 7.34
N ARG A 91 -11.84 4.70 6.06
CA ARG A 91 -11.01 5.26 5.00
C ARG A 91 -9.62 4.61 4.99
N ALA A 92 -9.62 3.29 5.06
CA ALA A 92 -8.40 2.52 5.28
C ALA A 92 -7.86 1.83 4.04
N ALA A 93 -8.60 1.89 2.93
CA ALA A 93 -8.16 1.32 1.66
C ALA A 93 -8.48 2.27 0.52
N TRP A 94 -7.75 2.14 -0.60
CA TRP A 94 -8.03 2.94 -1.79
C TRP A 94 -7.70 2.14 -3.05
N ARG A 95 -8.21 2.65 -4.19
CA ARG A 95 -7.90 2.09 -5.51
C ARG A 95 -7.89 3.20 -6.56
N TYR A 96 -7.29 2.90 -7.69
CA TYR A 96 -7.32 3.76 -8.88
C TYR A 96 -8.15 3.05 -9.95
N PRO A 97 -9.42 3.41 -10.19
CA PRO A 97 -10.24 2.72 -11.18
C PRO A 97 -9.79 2.99 -12.63
N ARG A 98 -9.17 4.15 -12.87
CA ARG A 98 -8.68 4.53 -14.19
C ARG A 98 -7.28 5.13 -14.06
N PRO A 99 -6.27 4.29 -13.77
CA PRO A 99 -4.91 4.81 -13.64
C PRO A 99 -4.36 5.29 -14.98
N SER A 100 -3.35 6.16 -14.93
CA SER A 100 -2.64 6.58 -16.13
C SER A 100 -2.06 5.36 -16.86
N PRO A 101 -1.77 5.47 -18.18
CA PRO A 101 -1.30 4.30 -18.96
C PRO A 101 -0.11 3.56 -18.35
N ARG A 102 0.83 4.28 -17.73
CA ARG A 102 2.01 3.69 -17.08
C ARG A 102 1.61 2.75 -15.95
N PHE A 103 0.51 3.02 -15.26
CA PHE A 103 0.05 2.26 -14.11
C PHE A 103 -1.21 1.43 -14.38
N ARG A 104 -1.48 1.15 -15.66
CA ARG A 104 -2.70 0.44 -16.08
C ARG A 104 -2.90 -0.88 -15.33
N ALA A 105 -1.83 -1.60 -15.00
CA ALA A 105 -1.91 -2.88 -14.30
C ALA A 105 -2.48 -2.73 -12.88
N LEU A 106 -2.47 -1.53 -12.30
CA LEU A 106 -3.04 -1.27 -10.98
C LEU A 106 -4.55 -1.11 -10.98
N ALA A 107 -5.21 -1.04 -12.15
CA ALA A 107 -6.64 -0.74 -12.23
C ALA A 107 -7.43 -1.61 -11.24
N ASN A 108 -8.19 -0.96 -10.35
CA ASN A 108 -9.03 -1.57 -9.32
C ASN A 108 -8.31 -2.44 -8.27
N HIS A 109 -6.98 -2.50 -8.27
CA HIS A 109 -6.23 -3.14 -7.18
C HIS A 109 -6.38 -2.30 -5.91
N LEU A 110 -6.43 -2.98 -4.77
CA LEU A 110 -6.64 -2.35 -3.47
C LEU A 110 -5.33 -2.18 -2.73
N SER A 111 -5.15 -0.99 -2.15
CA SER A 111 -4.06 -0.69 -1.24
C SER A 111 -4.64 -0.37 0.13
N PHE A 112 -3.92 -0.68 1.20
CA PHE A 112 -4.40 -0.55 2.58
C PHE A 112 -3.41 0.27 3.39
N TYR A 113 -3.93 1.15 4.25
CA TYR A 113 -3.12 1.84 5.25
C TYR A 113 -2.79 0.85 6.37
N ALA A 114 -1.52 0.51 6.48
CA ALA A 114 -1.09 -0.50 7.45
C ALA A 114 -1.40 -0.11 8.90
N GLY A 115 -1.36 1.19 9.22
CA GLY A 115 -1.66 1.68 10.57
C GLY A 115 -3.12 1.50 10.97
N GLU A 116 -4.02 1.29 10.03
CA GLU A 116 -5.45 1.08 10.27
C GLU A 116 -5.82 -0.40 10.34
N MET A 117 -4.89 -1.28 10.02
CA MET A 117 -5.10 -2.74 10.07
C MET A 117 -4.50 -3.32 11.34
N ASP A 118 -4.94 -4.52 11.72
CA ASP A 118 -4.33 -5.25 12.84
C ASP A 118 -2.89 -5.60 12.51
N ALA A 119 -2.64 -6.08 11.30
CA ALA A 119 -1.30 -6.38 10.82
C ALA A 119 -1.30 -6.48 9.29
N CYS A 120 -0.20 -6.05 8.69
CA CYS A 120 0.10 -6.30 7.29
C CYS A 120 1.46 -6.97 7.20
N GLU A 121 1.60 -7.94 6.29
CA GLU A 121 2.82 -8.75 6.17
C GLU A 121 3.23 -8.87 4.72
N VAL A 122 4.53 -8.83 4.47
CA VAL A 122 5.12 -9.08 3.15
C VAL A 122 6.18 -10.16 3.33
N GLY A 123 6.00 -11.29 2.66
CA GLY A 123 6.92 -12.43 2.79
C GLY A 123 7.06 -12.93 4.22
N GLY A 124 5.97 -12.85 5.01
CA GLY A 124 5.99 -13.23 6.43
C GLY A 124 6.58 -12.17 7.35
N VAL A 125 7.00 -11.02 6.84
CA VAL A 125 7.57 -9.94 7.64
C VAL A 125 6.51 -8.89 7.90
N ARG A 126 6.28 -8.57 9.18
CA ARG A 126 5.31 -7.53 9.56
C ARG A 126 5.82 -6.15 9.17
N VAL A 127 4.95 -5.35 8.56
CA VAL A 127 5.29 -4.01 8.12
C VAL A 127 4.90 -2.96 9.16
N LEU A 128 5.51 -1.78 9.03
CA LEU A 128 5.11 -0.56 9.72
C LEU A 128 4.63 0.45 8.68
N PRO A 129 3.67 1.33 9.03
CA PRO A 129 3.24 2.36 8.10
C PRO A 129 4.34 3.39 7.87
N GLN A 130 4.44 3.90 6.64
CA GLN A 130 5.29 5.04 6.35
C GLN A 130 4.79 6.24 7.16
N PRO A 131 5.70 7.07 7.74
CA PRO A 131 5.28 8.24 8.50
C PRO A 131 4.41 9.20 7.68
N GLY A 132 3.48 9.88 8.35
CA GLY A 132 2.48 10.75 7.72
C GLY A 132 1.20 9.97 7.39
N ASP A 133 0.06 10.59 7.63
CA ASP A 133 -1.24 9.93 7.47
C ASP A 133 -1.69 9.79 6.01
N PHE A 134 -0.94 10.38 5.10
CA PHE A 134 -1.30 10.44 3.68
C PHE A 134 -0.59 9.37 2.85
N TYR A 135 0.67 9.08 3.17
CA TYR A 135 1.48 8.15 2.39
C TYR A 135 1.13 6.72 2.78
N GLY A 136 0.89 5.87 1.80
CA GLY A 136 0.45 4.49 2.05
C GLY A 136 1.55 3.45 1.95
N GLY A 137 2.83 3.86 1.96
CA GLY A 137 3.94 2.92 1.88
C GLY A 137 4.08 2.06 3.12
N TRP A 138 4.62 0.86 2.94
CA TRP A 138 4.83 -0.11 4.01
C TRP A 138 6.32 -0.28 4.26
N LEU A 139 6.76 0.05 5.49
CA LEU A 139 8.15 -0.11 5.91
C LEU A 139 8.43 -1.54 6.33
N THR A 140 9.51 -2.10 5.81
CA THR A 140 10.04 -3.40 6.24
C THR A 140 11.48 -3.22 6.68
N PRO A 141 12.02 -4.11 7.55
CA PRO A 141 13.38 -3.93 8.10
C PRO A 141 14.50 -3.93 7.08
N ASN A 142 14.26 -4.43 5.87
CA ASN A 142 15.23 -4.49 4.79
C ASN A 142 15.45 -3.15 4.09
N LEU A 143 14.61 -2.14 4.37
CA LEU A 143 14.72 -0.83 3.72
C LEU A 143 15.76 0.03 4.44
N VAL A 144 16.58 0.74 3.67
CA VAL A 144 17.51 1.75 4.19
C VAL A 144 17.22 3.09 3.51
N GLY A 145 17.62 4.18 4.16
CA GLY A 145 17.38 5.54 3.68
C GLY A 145 16.16 6.17 4.33
N THR A 146 16.09 7.51 4.28
CA THR A 146 15.00 8.27 4.89
C THR A 146 13.79 8.32 3.96
N VAL A 147 12.61 8.04 4.51
CA VAL A 147 11.35 8.14 3.76
C VAL A 147 10.64 9.44 4.08
N LYS A 148 9.88 9.95 3.10
CA LYS A 148 9.09 11.17 3.23
C LYS A 148 7.99 11.00 4.29
N GLY A 149 7.73 12.07 5.05
CA GLY A 149 6.74 12.09 6.12
C GLY A 149 7.33 11.97 7.52
N GLY A 150 8.58 11.51 7.65
CA GLY A 150 9.26 11.43 8.93
C GLY A 150 9.93 12.75 9.33
N PRO A 151 10.49 12.80 10.55
CA PRO A 151 11.24 13.96 11.00
C PRO A 151 12.39 14.30 10.04
N GLY A 152 12.58 15.59 9.76
CA GLY A 152 13.64 16.06 8.87
C GLY A 152 13.28 16.03 7.38
N THR A 153 12.06 15.64 7.03
CA THR A 153 11.61 15.58 5.63
C THR A 153 10.64 16.70 5.28
N GLU A 154 10.46 17.66 6.16
CA GLU A 154 9.58 18.79 5.90
C GLU A 154 10.05 19.54 4.65
N GLY A 155 9.15 19.73 3.71
CA GLY A 155 9.48 20.38 2.45
C GLY A 155 9.93 19.44 1.32
N TRP A 156 9.96 18.17 1.59
CA TRP A 156 10.30 17.18 0.55
C TRP A 156 9.19 17.02 -0.51
#